data_e30e7e551fa641ee6e1cfe1975fcba73
#
_entry.id   e30e7e551fa641ee6e1cfe1975fcba73
#
_cell.length_a   1.000
_cell.length_b   1.000
_cell.length_c   1.000
_cell.angle_alpha   90.00
_cell.angle_beta   90.00
_cell.angle_gamma   90.00
#
_symmetry.space_group_name_H-M   'P 1'
#
loop_
_entity.id
_entity.type
_entity.pdbx_description
1 polymer ?
#
loop_
_entity_poly.entity_id
_entity_poly.type
_entity_poly.pdbx_seq_one_letter_code
_entity_poly.pdbx_strand_id
1 'polypeptide(L)' 'MTSWPSSKANRVLAALYRIGWTLKRQSGSHKTLSWPAWPDVVFAFHDRDEIGPRMLARISKRTGLKPEDL' A
#
# COMPACT_ATOMS: atom_id res chain seq x y z
N MET A 1 -5.84 -20.01 3.96
CA MET A 1 -4.62 -19.39 3.43
C MET A 1 -5.00 -18.18 2.58
N THR A 2 -4.41 -17.03 2.86
CA THR A 2 -4.72 -15.80 2.14
C THR A 2 -3.96 -15.75 0.83
N SER A 3 -4.66 -15.53 -0.26
CA SER A 3 -4.08 -15.40 -1.59
C SER A 3 -4.20 -13.96 -2.08
N TRP A 4 -3.08 -13.38 -2.52
CA TRP A 4 -3.04 -12.02 -3.02
C TRP A 4 -3.04 -12.02 -4.54
N PRO A 5 -3.99 -11.34 -5.19
CA PRO A 5 -3.90 -11.13 -6.63
C PRO A 5 -2.87 -10.02 -6.91
N SER A 6 -2.18 -10.10 -8.05
CA SER A 6 -1.37 -8.99 -8.49
C SER A 6 -2.27 -7.79 -8.77
N SER A 7 -1.82 -6.60 -8.41
CA SER A 7 -2.62 -5.38 -8.56
C SER A 7 -1.76 -4.22 -9.00
N LYS A 8 -2.34 -3.27 -9.72
CA LYS A 8 -1.65 -2.04 -10.08
C LYS A 8 -1.41 -1.19 -8.84
N ALA A 9 -0.27 -0.50 -8.81
CA ALA A 9 0.13 0.31 -7.65
C ALA A 9 -0.91 1.39 -7.31
N ASN A 10 -1.50 2.05 -8.30
CA ASN A 10 -2.51 3.07 -8.04
C ASN A 10 -3.74 2.48 -7.33
N ARG A 11 -4.11 1.25 -7.64
CA ARG A 11 -5.22 0.56 -6.99
C ARG A 11 -4.88 0.22 -5.54
N VAL A 12 -3.66 -0.25 -5.30
CA VAL A 12 -3.19 -0.57 -3.96
C VAL A 12 -3.14 0.70 -3.10
N LEU A 13 -2.62 1.79 -3.65
CA LEU A 13 -2.55 3.07 -2.94
C LEU A 13 -3.95 3.58 -2.60
N ALA A 14 -4.89 3.50 -3.54
CA ALA A 14 -6.27 3.90 -3.28
C ALA A 14 -6.90 3.08 -2.15
N ALA A 15 -6.60 1.78 -2.11
CA ALA A 15 -7.09 0.92 -1.03
C ALA A 15 -6.48 1.32 0.32
N LEU A 16 -5.19 1.66 0.36
CA LEU A 16 -4.55 2.13 1.58
C LEU A 16 -5.19 3.41 2.11
N TYR A 17 -5.50 4.35 1.23
CA TYR A 17 -6.22 5.57 1.62
C TYR A 17 -7.61 5.25 2.16
N ARG A 18 -8.32 4.30 1.53
CA ARG A 18 -9.67 3.90 1.97
C ARG A 18 -9.67 3.31 3.38
N ILE A 19 -8.66 2.52 3.72
CA ILE A 19 -8.57 1.94 5.07
C ILE A 19 -8.02 2.90 6.11
N GLY A 20 -7.64 4.14 5.70
CA GLY A 20 -7.34 5.22 6.62
C GLY A 20 -5.91 5.75 6.60
N TRP A 21 -5.02 5.20 5.78
CA TRP A 21 -3.67 5.76 5.63
C TRP A 21 -3.74 7.10 4.95
N THR A 22 -2.85 8.03 5.33
CA THR A 22 -2.81 9.37 4.75
C THR A 22 -1.43 9.65 4.20
N LEU A 23 -1.37 10.50 3.19
CA LEU A 23 -0.11 10.94 2.61
C LEU A 23 0.51 12.01 3.51
N LYS A 24 1.68 11.69 4.09
CA LYS A 24 2.42 12.60 4.95
C LYS A 24 3.34 13.50 4.13
N ARG A 25 4.06 12.93 3.16
CA ARG A 25 4.92 13.68 2.23
C ARG A 25 5.20 12.83 1.01
N GLN A 26 5.65 13.49 -0.04
CA GLN A 26 5.98 12.83 -1.31
C GLN A 26 7.23 13.47 -1.91
N SER A 27 8.11 12.61 -2.43
CA SER A 27 9.28 13.02 -3.18
C SER A 27 9.39 12.10 -4.41
N GLY A 28 9.03 12.62 -5.59
CA GLY A 28 8.95 11.79 -6.77
C GLY A 28 7.93 10.67 -6.60
N SER A 29 8.33 9.43 -6.85
CA SER A 29 7.47 8.26 -6.67
C SER A 29 7.45 7.74 -5.23
N HIS A 30 8.24 8.34 -4.32
CA HIS A 30 8.28 7.93 -2.92
C HIS A 30 7.22 8.69 -2.13
N LYS A 31 6.21 7.97 -1.70
CA LYS A 31 5.14 8.51 -0.86
C LYS A 31 5.29 7.96 0.55
N THR A 32 5.42 8.84 1.53
CA THR A 32 5.43 8.42 2.93
C THR A 32 4.01 8.51 3.45
N LEU A 33 3.48 7.37 3.89
CA LEU A 33 2.13 7.25 4.41
C LEU A 33 2.17 7.16 5.92
N SER A 34 1.16 7.69 6.59
CA SER A 34 1.08 7.66 8.04
C SER A 34 -0.30 7.22 8.52
N TRP A 35 -0.30 6.61 9.71
CA TRP A 35 -1.48 6.23 10.45
C TRP A 35 -1.16 6.44 11.94
N PRO A 36 -2.08 7.01 12.74
CA PRO A 36 -1.82 7.20 14.17
C PRO A 36 -1.43 5.90 14.86
N ALA A 37 -0.36 5.96 15.66
CA ALA A 37 0.17 4.84 16.44
C ALA A 37 0.82 3.72 15.61
N TRP A 38 0.99 3.90 14.31
CA TRP A 38 1.70 2.97 13.44
C TRP A 38 2.95 3.62 12.87
N PRO A 39 4.02 2.85 12.62
CA PRO A 39 5.19 3.39 11.93
C PRO A 39 4.83 3.88 10.53
N ASP A 40 5.50 4.94 10.08
CA ASP A 40 5.33 5.43 8.71
C ASP A 40 5.73 4.35 7.71
N VAL A 41 5.05 4.33 6.58
CA VAL A 41 5.29 3.37 5.51
C VAL A 41 5.66 4.13 4.24
N VAL A 42 6.73 3.72 3.58
CA VAL A 42 7.12 4.29 2.29
C VAL A 42 6.54 3.43 1.17
N PHE A 43 5.73 4.07 0.33
CA PHE A 43 5.13 3.45 -0.85
C PHE A 43 5.83 4.02 -2.09
N ALA A 44 6.75 3.24 -2.67
CA ALA A 44 7.66 3.71 -3.71
C ALA A 44 7.40 3.00 -5.03
N PHE A 45 6.20 3.17 -5.56
CA PHE A 45 5.79 2.56 -6.82
C PHE A 45 5.18 3.60 -7.73
N HIS A 46 5.38 3.45 -9.04
CA HIS A 46 4.67 4.24 -10.04
C HIS A 46 3.25 3.70 -10.21
N ASP A 47 2.33 4.56 -10.62
CA ASP A 47 0.90 4.23 -10.66
C ASP A 47 0.58 2.95 -11.43
N ARG A 48 1.29 2.67 -12.51
CA ARG A 48 1.04 1.52 -13.38
C ARG A 48 1.89 0.30 -13.07
N ASP A 49 2.76 0.39 -12.06
CA ASP A 49 3.56 -0.76 -11.66
C ASP A 49 2.65 -1.89 -11.19
N GLU A 50 3.00 -3.10 -11.56
CA GLU A 50 2.31 -4.28 -11.08
C GLU A 50 2.93 -4.71 -9.77
N ILE A 51 2.13 -4.80 -8.71
CA ILE A 51 2.60 -5.28 -7.41
C ILE A 51 2.16 -6.72 -7.26
N GLY A 52 3.13 -7.61 -7.13
CA GLY A 52 2.86 -9.04 -7.02
C GLY A 52 2.50 -9.49 -5.61
N PRO A 53 2.11 -10.77 -5.46
CA PRO A 53 1.61 -11.30 -4.18
C PRO A 53 2.59 -11.17 -3.02
N ARG A 54 3.88 -11.37 -3.25
CA ARG A 54 4.89 -11.28 -2.19
C ARG A 54 4.97 -9.88 -1.61
N MET A 55 5.03 -8.89 -2.50
CA MET A 55 5.11 -7.50 -2.07
C MET A 55 3.82 -7.07 -1.40
N LEU A 56 2.67 -7.52 -1.91
CA LEU A 56 1.37 -7.25 -1.28
C LEU A 56 1.32 -7.82 0.13
N ALA A 57 1.85 -9.02 0.35
CA ALA A 57 1.92 -9.60 1.68
C ALA A 57 2.78 -8.76 2.63
N ARG A 58 3.89 -8.20 2.14
CA ARG A 58 4.73 -7.30 2.94
C ARG A 58 4.01 -6.00 3.28
N ILE A 59 3.35 -5.42 2.30
CA ILE A 59 2.55 -4.21 2.51
C ILE A 59 1.47 -4.48 3.54
N SER A 60 0.80 -5.62 3.44
CA SER A 60 -0.24 -6.05 4.38
C SER A 60 0.27 -6.07 5.82
N LYS A 61 1.45 -6.63 6.05
CA LYS A 61 2.03 -6.71 7.39
C LYS A 61 2.27 -5.35 8.02
N ARG A 62 2.58 -4.35 7.19
CA ARG A 62 2.91 -3.01 7.66
C ARG A 62 1.71 -2.08 7.75
N THR A 63 0.62 -2.41 7.06
CA THR A 63 -0.50 -1.47 6.90
C THR A 63 -1.84 -2.02 7.35
N GLY A 64 -1.95 -3.33 7.52
CA GLY A 64 -3.24 -3.96 7.78
C GLY A 64 -4.11 -4.13 6.54
N LEU A 65 -3.57 -3.87 5.35
CA LEU A 65 -4.30 -4.07 4.10
C LEU A 65 -4.67 -5.54 3.94
N LYS A 66 -5.89 -5.80 3.48
CA LYS A 66 -6.39 -7.16 3.24
C LYS A 66 -6.71 -7.34 1.76
N PRO A 67 -6.70 -8.59 1.24
CA PRO A 67 -7.04 -8.83 -0.16
C PRO A 67 -8.40 -8.28 -0.57
N GLU A 68 -9.37 -8.36 0.33
CA GLU A 68 -10.73 -7.84 0.07
C GLU A 68 -10.79 -6.32 -0.02
N ASP A 69 -9.75 -5.61 0.39
CA ASP A 69 -9.69 -4.15 0.27
C ASP A 69 -9.35 -3.70 -1.14
N LEU A 70 -8.84 -4.61 -1.97
CA LEU A 70 -8.45 -4.30 -3.35
C LEU A 70 -9.61 -4.32 -4.34
#